data_647032d1d6ab47fbded133a0cdd20b2c
#
_entry.id   647032d1d6ab47fbded133a0cdd20b2c
#
_cell.length_a   1.000
_cell.length_b   1.000
_cell.length_c   1.000
_cell.angle_alpha   90.00
_cell.angle_beta   90.00
_cell.angle_gamma   90.00
#
_symmetry.space_group_name_H-M   'P 1'
#
loop_
_entity.id
_entity.type
_entity.pdbx_description
1 polymer ?
#
loop_
_entity_poly.entity_id
_entity_poly.type
_entity_poly.pdbx_seq_one_letter_code
_entity_poly.pdbx_strand_id
1 'polypeptide(L)'
;VTGRHEDRAIPLREMRSVGPGTATLGAEPAEIPFGWDNEFGRAEIEVAGFAMATYPVTNGEWMRFVNDGGPVPFFWKERDGAWFLRLLLEEIPLPQSWPVYVTHREAEAYAHWAGMRLPSEAEYHRAAFGTPDGVERPFPWGSEPPAAIHGNFDLQRFDPEPVDGHPAGVSAWGIADLIGNGWEWTSSRFEPLPGFAPMASYPQYSVDFFDGKHYVMKGASPVTPRELIRRSFRNWFYDDYPYMYAKFRCVAA
;
A
#
# COMPACT_ATOMS: atom_id res chain seq x y z
N VAL A 1 19.45 -11.21 12.77
CA VAL A 1 18.83 -12.23 11.91
C VAL A 1 19.12 -11.83 10.48
N THR A 2 20.27 -12.26 9.96
CA THR A 2 20.63 -12.07 8.54
C THR A 2 19.94 -13.17 7.75
N GLY A 3 18.67 -12.96 7.39
CA GLY A 3 18.02 -13.75 6.36
C GLY A 3 18.72 -13.47 5.03
N ARG A 4 18.98 -14.49 4.21
CA ARG A 4 19.46 -14.28 2.84
C ARG A 4 18.42 -13.39 2.14
N HIS A 5 18.87 -12.27 1.60
CA HIS A 5 18.05 -11.41 0.76
C HIS A 5 17.74 -12.18 -0.54
N GLU A 6 16.51 -12.67 -0.63
CA GLU A 6 16.07 -13.40 -1.80
C GLU A 6 15.63 -12.39 -2.87
N ASP A 7 16.25 -12.46 -4.04
CA ASP A 7 15.75 -11.78 -5.23
C ASP A 7 15.27 -12.83 -6.22
N ARG A 8 14.26 -12.48 -6.99
CA ARG A 8 13.61 -13.36 -7.96
C ARG A 8 13.49 -12.64 -9.30
N ALA A 9 13.12 -13.39 -10.33
CA ALA A 9 12.70 -12.75 -11.58
C ALA A 9 11.50 -11.83 -11.29
N ILE A 10 11.48 -10.66 -11.94
CA ILE A 10 10.35 -9.73 -11.83
C ILE A 10 9.09 -10.46 -12.32
N PRO A 11 8.04 -10.61 -11.50
CA PRO A 11 6.83 -11.26 -11.94
C PRO A 11 6.15 -10.45 -13.05
N LEU A 12 5.47 -11.15 -13.96
CA LEU A 12 4.70 -10.47 -15.00
C LEU A 12 3.56 -9.68 -14.35
N ARG A 13 3.59 -8.37 -14.55
CA ARG A 13 2.53 -7.49 -14.10
C ARG A 13 1.36 -7.54 -15.07
N GLU A 14 0.26 -8.11 -14.61
CA GLU A 14 -1.02 -8.10 -15.32
C GLU A 14 -1.94 -7.03 -14.72
N MET A 15 -2.85 -6.51 -15.54
CA MET A 15 -3.95 -5.67 -15.06
C MET A 15 -5.16 -6.54 -14.79
N ARG A 16 -5.62 -6.55 -13.53
CA ARG A 16 -6.80 -7.31 -13.10
C ARG A 16 -8.03 -6.42 -13.10
N SER A 17 -9.10 -6.89 -13.74
CA SER A 17 -10.37 -6.18 -13.71
C SER A 17 -11.03 -6.31 -12.35
N VAL A 18 -11.36 -5.18 -11.74
CA VAL A 18 -12.16 -5.06 -10.53
C VAL A 18 -13.53 -4.54 -10.94
N GLY A 19 -14.56 -5.35 -10.72
CA GLY A 19 -15.94 -4.98 -11.07
C GLY A 19 -16.47 -3.82 -10.23
N PRO A 20 -17.47 -3.07 -10.75
CA PRO A 20 -18.09 -1.98 -10.03
C PRO A 20 -18.75 -2.47 -8.73
N GLY A 21 -18.98 -1.55 -7.81
CA GLY A 21 -19.68 -1.82 -6.54
C GLY A 21 -19.26 -0.86 -5.44
N THR A 22 -19.87 -1.04 -4.29
CA THR A 22 -19.65 -0.17 -3.14
C THR A 22 -18.33 -0.49 -2.44
N ALA A 23 -17.64 0.54 -1.99
CA ALA A 23 -16.54 0.47 -1.02
C ALA A 23 -17.01 1.12 0.29
N THR A 24 -16.95 0.37 1.39
CA THR A 24 -17.36 0.85 2.71
C THR A 24 -16.12 1.28 3.49
N LEU A 25 -15.80 2.58 3.44
CA LEU A 25 -14.69 3.13 4.20
C LEU A 25 -15.07 3.36 5.66
N GLY A 26 -14.10 3.19 6.55
CA GLY A 26 -14.26 3.36 7.97
C GLY A 26 -14.92 2.18 8.68
N ALA A 27 -15.30 2.38 9.93
CA ALA A 27 -15.98 1.41 10.79
C ALA A 27 -16.86 2.13 11.80
N GLU A 28 -17.90 1.44 12.25
CA GLU A 28 -18.67 1.89 13.42
C GLU A 28 -17.97 1.45 14.72
N PRO A 29 -18.07 2.23 15.82
CA PRO A 29 -17.44 1.88 17.09
C PRO A 29 -17.81 0.50 17.65
N ALA A 30 -18.98 -0.03 17.28
CA ALA A 30 -19.43 -1.35 17.69
C ALA A 30 -18.83 -2.50 16.86
N GLU A 31 -18.22 -2.22 15.71
CA GLU A 31 -17.69 -3.24 14.80
C GLU A 31 -16.27 -3.67 15.16
N ILE A 32 -15.51 -2.81 15.81
CA ILE A 32 -14.10 -3.05 16.15
C ILE A 32 -13.82 -2.72 17.63
N PRO A 33 -13.03 -3.53 18.34
CA PRO A 33 -12.75 -3.33 19.76
C PRO A 33 -11.92 -2.08 20.06
N PHE A 34 -11.16 -1.61 19.07
CA PHE A 34 -10.34 -0.40 19.11
C PHE A 34 -10.13 0.13 17.68
N GLY A 35 -10.18 1.44 17.53
CA GLY A 35 -9.81 2.16 16.30
C GLY A 35 -9.23 3.54 16.63
N TRP A 36 -8.45 4.07 15.71
CA TRP A 36 -8.02 5.46 15.75
C TRP A 36 -9.19 6.34 15.30
N ASP A 37 -9.20 7.60 15.72
CA ASP A 37 -10.31 8.53 15.43
C ASP A 37 -10.64 8.68 13.94
N ASN A 38 -9.63 8.59 13.07
CA ASN A 38 -9.80 8.68 11.61
C ASN A 38 -10.39 7.41 10.97
N GLU A 39 -10.53 6.33 11.72
CA GLU A 39 -11.16 5.10 11.24
C GLU A 39 -12.67 5.08 11.48
N PHE A 40 -13.15 5.95 12.39
CA PHE A 40 -14.57 6.00 12.72
C PHE A 40 -15.35 6.94 11.80
N GLY A 41 -16.59 6.58 11.63
CA GLY A 41 -17.48 7.12 10.60
C GLY A 41 -17.56 6.17 9.41
N ARG A 42 -18.73 6.11 8.80
CA ARG A 42 -18.99 5.19 7.68
C ARG A 42 -19.26 5.97 6.41
N ALA A 43 -18.51 5.68 5.36
CA ALA A 43 -18.74 6.24 4.03
C ALA A 43 -18.89 5.10 3.02
N GLU A 44 -20.07 4.98 2.44
CA GLU A 44 -20.33 4.08 1.32
C GLU A 44 -20.11 4.83 0.01
N ILE A 45 -19.13 4.38 -0.76
CA ILE A 45 -18.70 5.05 -2.00
C ILE A 45 -18.91 4.09 -3.16
N GLU A 46 -19.70 4.51 -4.14
CA GLU A 46 -19.84 3.76 -5.39
C GLU A 46 -18.58 3.88 -6.23
N VAL A 47 -17.97 2.75 -6.53
CA VAL A 47 -16.75 2.62 -7.32
C VAL A 47 -17.11 2.05 -8.69
N ALA A 48 -16.78 2.75 -9.76
CA ALA A 48 -16.91 2.23 -11.11
C ALA A 48 -15.94 1.06 -11.35
N GLY A 49 -16.20 0.22 -12.34
CA GLY A 49 -15.24 -0.84 -12.71
C GLY A 49 -13.93 -0.23 -13.20
N PHE A 50 -12.80 -0.82 -12.81
CA PHE A 50 -11.45 -0.38 -13.16
C PHE A 50 -10.51 -1.57 -13.32
N ALA A 51 -9.31 -1.32 -13.82
CA ALA A 51 -8.24 -2.33 -13.88
C ALA A 51 -7.07 -1.90 -13.00
N MET A 52 -6.60 -2.82 -12.13
CA MET A 52 -5.50 -2.59 -11.19
C MET A 52 -4.35 -3.58 -11.42
N ALA A 53 -3.13 -3.11 -11.29
CA ALA A 53 -1.95 -3.96 -11.38
C ALA A 53 -1.96 -5.07 -10.31
N THR A 54 -1.62 -6.31 -10.72
CA THR A 54 -1.56 -7.48 -9.83
C THR A 54 -0.60 -7.26 -8.66
N TYR A 55 0.55 -6.62 -8.93
CA TYR A 55 1.61 -6.37 -7.96
C TYR A 55 1.92 -4.87 -7.83
N PRO A 56 2.50 -4.43 -6.71
CA PRO A 56 3.14 -3.12 -6.61
C PRO A 56 4.24 -2.96 -7.66
N VAL A 57 4.60 -1.72 -7.96
CA VAL A 57 5.75 -1.42 -8.83
C VAL A 57 7.04 -1.90 -8.16
N THR A 58 7.82 -2.66 -8.90
CA THR A 58 9.09 -3.24 -8.42
C THR A 58 10.27 -2.31 -8.69
N ASN A 59 11.39 -2.55 -8.00
CA ASN A 59 12.64 -1.85 -8.27
C ASN A 59 13.08 -1.99 -9.74
N GLY A 60 12.93 -3.19 -10.31
CA GLY A 60 13.31 -3.42 -11.71
C GLY A 60 12.41 -2.70 -12.71
N GLU A 61 11.13 -2.50 -12.40
CA GLU A 61 10.24 -1.68 -13.21
C GLU A 61 10.57 -0.19 -13.06
N TRP A 62 10.84 0.27 -11.83
CA TRP A 62 11.25 1.64 -11.57
C TRP A 62 12.58 2.01 -12.25
N MET A 63 13.52 1.05 -12.37
CA MET A 63 14.79 1.27 -13.08
C MET A 63 14.57 1.72 -14.53
N ARG A 64 13.51 1.27 -15.19
CA ARG A 64 13.18 1.75 -16.55
C ARG A 64 12.83 3.22 -16.54
N PHE A 65 12.08 3.68 -15.54
CA PHE A 65 11.74 5.09 -15.36
C PHE A 65 13.00 5.93 -15.08
N VAL A 66 13.92 5.45 -14.24
CA VAL A 66 15.22 6.11 -14.01
C VAL A 66 16.02 6.23 -15.31
N ASN A 67 16.08 5.17 -16.11
CA ASN A 67 16.78 5.19 -17.40
C ASN A 67 16.15 6.19 -18.40
N ASP A 68 14.86 6.49 -18.27
CA ASP A 68 14.16 7.50 -19.06
C ASP A 68 14.18 8.91 -18.43
N GLY A 69 15.04 9.11 -17.41
CA GLY A 69 15.23 10.41 -16.74
C GLY A 69 14.36 10.65 -15.51
N GLY A 70 13.68 9.62 -15.02
CA GLY A 70 12.93 9.69 -13.75
C GLY A 70 13.84 9.76 -12.53
N PRO A 71 13.29 10.11 -11.35
CA PRO A 71 14.06 10.28 -10.12
C PRO A 71 14.62 8.95 -9.60
N VAL A 72 15.82 9.03 -9.02
CA VAL A 72 16.41 7.91 -8.26
C VAL A 72 15.77 7.88 -6.87
N PRO A 73 15.19 6.75 -6.43
CA PRO A 73 14.60 6.62 -5.11
C PRO A 73 15.61 6.91 -3.99
N PHE A 74 15.14 7.52 -2.90
CA PHE A 74 15.98 7.99 -1.79
C PHE A 74 16.90 6.90 -1.21
N PHE A 75 16.45 5.65 -1.17
CA PHE A 75 17.22 4.54 -0.59
C PHE A 75 18.14 3.83 -1.59
N TRP A 76 18.17 4.24 -2.85
CA TRP A 76 19.09 3.68 -3.83
C TRP A 76 20.43 4.39 -3.81
N LYS A 77 21.49 3.64 -4.06
CA LYS A 77 22.86 4.14 -4.18
C LYS A 77 23.51 3.54 -5.42
N GLU A 78 24.19 4.38 -6.17
CA GLU A 78 25.02 3.93 -7.30
C GLU A 78 26.49 3.90 -6.87
N ARG A 79 27.18 2.81 -7.21
CA ARG A 79 28.62 2.65 -7.02
C ARG A 79 29.19 1.85 -8.19
N ASP A 80 30.18 2.41 -8.85
CA ASP A 80 30.91 1.77 -9.95
C ASP A 80 29.99 1.19 -11.05
N GLY A 81 28.89 1.90 -11.35
CA GLY A 81 27.88 1.49 -12.32
C GLY A 81 26.92 0.39 -11.85
N ALA A 82 26.96 0.01 -10.58
CA ALA A 82 26.03 -0.93 -9.96
C ALA A 82 25.09 -0.23 -8.96
N TRP A 83 23.86 -0.68 -8.91
CA TRP A 83 22.85 -0.15 -7.99
C TRP A 83 22.73 -1.00 -6.73
N PHE A 84 22.58 -0.31 -5.59
CA PHE A 84 22.43 -0.90 -4.27
C PHE A 84 21.19 -0.31 -3.58
N LEU A 85 20.54 -1.12 -2.76
CA LEU A 85 19.47 -0.71 -1.85
C LEU A 85 20.04 -0.56 -0.44
N ARG A 86 19.84 0.61 0.15
CA ARG A 86 20.16 0.87 1.55
C ARG A 86 19.00 0.41 2.43
N LEU A 87 19.22 -0.64 3.17
CA LEU A 87 18.32 -1.17 4.20
C LEU A 87 18.59 -0.51 5.56
N LEU A 88 17.86 -0.95 6.58
CA LEU A 88 18.03 -0.43 7.94
C LEU A 88 19.43 -0.66 8.50
N LEU A 89 20.03 -1.82 8.25
CA LEU A 89 21.30 -2.24 8.86
C LEU A 89 22.43 -2.48 7.86
N GLU A 90 22.14 -2.58 6.58
CA GLU A 90 23.12 -2.90 5.55
C GLU A 90 22.76 -2.32 4.18
N GLU A 91 23.69 -2.41 3.25
CA GLU A 91 23.44 -2.14 1.82
C GLU A 91 23.62 -3.44 1.04
N ILE A 92 22.66 -3.73 0.16
CA ILE A 92 22.67 -4.93 -0.67
C ILE A 92 22.58 -4.57 -2.15
N PRO A 93 23.02 -5.42 -3.09
CA PRO A 93 22.69 -5.25 -4.49
C PRO A 93 21.20 -5.05 -4.67
N LEU A 94 20.78 -4.12 -5.52
CA LEU A 94 19.38 -3.72 -5.69
C LEU A 94 18.51 -4.91 -6.12
N PRO A 95 17.61 -5.41 -5.25
CA PRO A 95 16.75 -6.53 -5.60
C PRO A 95 15.68 -6.08 -6.59
N GLN A 96 15.59 -6.74 -7.74
CA GLN A 96 14.74 -6.32 -8.85
C GLN A 96 13.26 -6.62 -8.62
N SER A 97 12.95 -7.70 -7.91
CA SER A 97 11.56 -8.17 -7.65
C SER A 97 10.91 -7.56 -6.39
N TRP A 98 11.65 -6.76 -5.61
CA TRP A 98 11.12 -6.11 -4.43
C TRP A 98 10.34 -4.83 -4.79
N PRO A 99 9.33 -4.43 -3.99
CA PRO A 99 8.64 -3.18 -4.22
C PRO A 99 9.59 -1.99 -4.10
N VAL A 100 9.43 -1.00 -4.95
CA VAL A 100 10.15 0.26 -4.81
C VAL A 100 9.50 1.11 -3.72
N TYR A 101 10.32 1.69 -2.83
CA TYR A 101 9.87 2.65 -1.83
C TYR A 101 10.16 4.07 -2.29
N VAL A 102 9.11 4.85 -2.40
CA VAL A 102 9.14 6.19 -2.98
C VAL A 102 8.17 7.13 -2.25
N THR A 103 8.32 8.42 -2.46
CA THR A 103 7.36 9.43 -2.04
C THR A 103 6.08 9.36 -2.88
N HIS A 104 4.98 9.96 -2.40
CA HIS A 104 3.74 10.05 -3.18
C HIS A 104 3.95 10.76 -4.52
N ARG A 105 4.70 11.89 -4.49
CA ARG A 105 5.01 12.68 -5.68
C ARG A 105 5.78 11.88 -6.74
N GLU A 106 6.72 11.06 -6.32
CA GLU A 106 7.46 10.16 -7.20
C GLU A 106 6.55 9.06 -7.76
N ALA A 107 5.66 8.48 -6.92
CA ALA A 107 4.69 7.48 -7.35
C ALA A 107 3.72 8.03 -8.41
N GLU A 108 3.22 9.27 -8.25
CA GLU A 108 2.39 9.96 -9.25
C GLU A 108 3.17 10.19 -10.56
N ALA A 109 4.44 10.64 -10.46
CA ALA A 109 5.28 10.86 -11.63
C ALA A 109 5.50 9.57 -12.44
N TYR A 110 5.77 8.46 -11.75
CA TYR A 110 5.86 7.15 -12.41
C TYR A 110 4.54 6.73 -13.06
N ALA A 111 3.44 6.85 -12.34
CA ALA A 111 2.13 6.47 -12.85
C ALA A 111 1.80 7.26 -14.13
N HIS A 112 2.06 8.56 -14.14
CA HIS A 112 1.89 9.41 -15.32
C HIS A 112 2.81 9.01 -16.49
N TRP A 113 4.11 8.76 -16.21
CA TRP A 113 5.06 8.27 -17.23
C TRP A 113 4.59 6.96 -17.86
N ALA A 114 3.99 6.06 -17.05
CA ALA A 114 3.48 4.77 -17.51
C ALA A 114 2.10 4.85 -18.19
N GLY A 115 1.51 6.05 -18.35
CA GLY A 115 0.15 6.22 -18.89
C GLY A 115 -0.94 5.66 -17.97
N MET A 116 -0.71 5.69 -16.64
CA MET A 116 -1.58 5.17 -15.61
C MET A 116 -1.82 6.23 -14.54
N ARG A 117 -2.52 5.86 -13.46
CA ARG A 117 -2.72 6.71 -12.28
C ARG A 117 -2.63 5.90 -10.99
N LEU A 118 -2.53 6.57 -9.85
CA LEU A 118 -2.69 5.93 -8.55
C LEU A 118 -4.18 5.60 -8.29
N PRO A 119 -4.47 4.51 -7.56
CA PRO A 119 -5.83 4.23 -7.11
C PRO A 119 -6.29 5.26 -6.08
N SER A 120 -7.58 5.56 -6.04
CA SER A 120 -8.18 6.23 -4.89
C SER A 120 -8.25 5.26 -3.69
N GLU A 121 -8.49 5.79 -2.47
CA GLU A 121 -8.72 4.97 -1.28
C GLU A 121 -9.89 4.01 -1.48
N ALA A 122 -10.97 4.46 -2.10
CA ALA A 122 -12.14 3.63 -2.39
C ALA A 122 -11.85 2.53 -3.41
N GLU A 123 -11.06 2.81 -4.45
CA GLU A 123 -10.61 1.78 -5.41
C GLU A 123 -9.68 0.76 -4.76
N TYR A 124 -8.73 1.21 -3.92
CA TYR A 124 -7.91 0.30 -3.13
C TYR A 124 -8.77 -0.61 -2.25
N HIS A 125 -9.73 -0.02 -1.53
CA HIS A 125 -10.63 -0.75 -0.64
C HIS A 125 -11.44 -1.79 -1.42
N ARG A 126 -12.03 -1.42 -2.57
CA ARG A 126 -12.78 -2.32 -3.45
C ARG A 126 -11.92 -3.47 -3.97
N ALA A 127 -10.67 -3.19 -4.36
CA ALA A 127 -9.72 -4.19 -4.83
C ALA A 127 -9.24 -5.14 -3.72
N ALA A 128 -9.05 -4.63 -2.50
CA ALA A 128 -8.55 -5.40 -1.38
C ALA A 128 -9.64 -6.25 -0.72
N PHE A 129 -10.77 -5.65 -0.41
CA PHE A 129 -11.77 -6.25 0.47
C PHE A 129 -13.07 -6.64 -0.25
N GLY A 130 -13.38 -6.02 -1.38
CA GLY A 130 -14.57 -6.36 -2.17
C GLY A 130 -14.42 -7.66 -2.93
N THR A 131 -15.56 -8.26 -3.27
CA THR A 131 -15.65 -9.51 -4.04
C THR A 131 -16.55 -9.35 -5.27
N PRO A 132 -16.47 -10.25 -6.26
CA PRO A 132 -17.35 -10.21 -7.43
C PRO A 132 -18.85 -10.31 -7.13
N ASP A 133 -19.21 -10.97 -6.03
CA ASP A 133 -20.60 -11.11 -5.55
C ASP A 133 -21.08 -9.92 -4.68
N GLY A 134 -20.25 -8.87 -4.55
CA GLY A 134 -20.62 -7.64 -3.84
C GLY A 134 -20.43 -7.68 -2.33
N VAL A 135 -19.89 -8.76 -1.77
CA VAL A 135 -19.58 -8.87 -0.34
C VAL A 135 -18.22 -8.26 -0.05
N GLU A 136 -18.08 -7.59 1.07
CA GLU A 136 -16.77 -7.15 1.58
C GLU A 136 -16.25 -8.14 2.63
N ARG A 137 -14.97 -8.52 2.48
CA ARG A 137 -14.26 -9.42 3.39
C ARG A 137 -13.50 -8.62 4.46
N PRO A 138 -13.25 -9.20 5.64
CA PRO A 138 -12.41 -8.54 6.66
C PRO A 138 -10.94 -8.37 6.19
N PHE A 139 -10.43 -9.30 5.37
CA PHE A 139 -9.08 -9.25 4.80
C PHE A 139 -9.11 -9.61 3.31
N PRO A 140 -8.09 -9.24 2.51
CA PRO A 140 -8.04 -9.59 1.08
C PRO A 140 -8.22 -11.09 0.81
N TRP A 141 -7.59 -11.93 1.62
CA TRP A 141 -7.61 -13.39 1.49
C TRP A 141 -8.87 -14.06 2.06
N GLY A 142 -9.72 -13.34 2.77
CA GLY A 142 -10.97 -13.88 3.34
C GLY A 142 -11.16 -13.52 4.80
N SER A 143 -11.56 -14.49 5.64
CA SER A 143 -11.88 -14.28 7.05
C SER A 143 -10.82 -14.78 8.03
N GLU A 144 -9.79 -15.50 7.54
CA GLU A 144 -8.72 -16.01 8.40
C GLU A 144 -7.91 -14.87 9.01
N PRO A 145 -7.58 -14.93 10.31
CA PRO A 145 -6.76 -13.92 10.95
C PRO A 145 -5.42 -13.69 10.25
N PRO A 146 -4.86 -12.45 10.31
CA PRO A 146 -3.56 -12.15 9.72
C PRO A 146 -2.45 -13.06 10.25
N ALA A 147 -1.71 -13.67 9.34
CA ALA A 147 -0.59 -14.57 9.62
C ALA A 147 0.55 -14.35 8.62
N ALA A 148 1.75 -14.85 8.93
CA ALA A 148 2.96 -14.69 8.12
C ALA A 148 2.83 -15.13 6.66
N ILE A 149 1.91 -16.04 6.37
CA ILE A 149 1.68 -16.51 4.99
C ILE A 149 0.95 -15.49 4.12
N HIS A 150 0.33 -14.47 4.73
CA HIS A 150 -0.51 -13.49 4.04
C HIS A 150 0.23 -12.22 3.62
N GLY A 151 1.39 -11.92 4.24
CA GLY A 151 2.14 -10.70 3.95
C GLY A 151 3.30 -10.49 4.91
N ASN A 152 4.20 -9.58 4.56
CA ASN A 152 5.30 -9.16 5.40
C ASN A 152 4.86 -8.01 6.30
N PHE A 153 4.48 -8.31 7.54
CA PHE A 153 4.07 -7.42 8.62
C PHE A 153 4.41 -8.04 9.98
N ASP A 154 4.05 -7.39 11.08
CA ASP A 154 4.18 -7.91 12.43
C ASP A 154 5.65 -8.11 12.88
N LEU A 155 6.55 -7.26 12.37
CA LEU A 155 7.98 -7.26 12.74
C LEU A 155 8.71 -8.58 12.45
N GLN A 156 8.17 -9.44 11.58
CA GLN A 156 8.82 -10.69 11.21
C GLN A 156 10.09 -10.45 10.39
N ARG A 157 10.05 -9.43 9.55
CA ARG A 157 11.19 -8.87 8.84
C ARG A 157 11.08 -7.35 8.84
N PHE A 158 12.21 -6.65 8.81
CA PHE A 158 12.24 -5.19 8.67
C PHE A 158 12.36 -4.77 7.21
N ASP A 159 12.92 -5.62 6.39
CA ASP A 159 13.20 -5.35 4.98
C ASP A 159 12.05 -5.84 4.10
N PRO A 160 11.88 -5.24 2.91
CA PRO A 160 10.92 -5.74 1.93
C PRO A 160 11.28 -7.14 1.43
N GLU A 161 10.36 -7.74 0.72
CA GLU A 161 10.46 -9.05 0.10
C GLU A 161 9.97 -8.99 -1.35
N PRO A 162 10.22 -10.01 -2.19
CA PRO A 162 9.63 -10.09 -3.52
C PRO A 162 8.12 -9.89 -3.49
N VAL A 163 7.58 -9.09 -4.42
CA VAL A 163 6.14 -8.75 -4.46
C VAL A 163 5.21 -9.96 -4.66
N ASP A 164 5.74 -11.10 -5.05
CA ASP A 164 5.05 -12.39 -5.19
C ASP A 164 5.32 -13.35 -4.01
N GLY A 165 5.93 -12.86 -2.94
CA GLY A 165 6.36 -13.67 -1.78
C GLY A 165 5.22 -14.32 -0.99
N HIS A 166 4.01 -13.74 -1.04
CA HIS A 166 2.88 -14.16 -0.22
C HIS A 166 1.62 -14.52 -1.05
N PRO A 167 1.63 -15.64 -1.77
CA PRO A 167 0.50 -16.02 -2.64
C PRO A 167 -0.81 -16.30 -1.88
N ALA A 168 -0.74 -16.58 -0.57
CA ALA A 168 -1.91 -16.74 0.27
C ALA A 168 -2.60 -15.41 0.64
N GLY A 169 -1.95 -14.26 0.41
CA GLY A 169 -2.48 -12.91 0.69
C GLY A 169 -3.27 -12.26 -0.45
N VAL A 170 -3.60 -13.02 -1.48
CA VAL A 170 -4.26 -12.53 -2.70
C VAL A 170 -5.73 -12.21 -2.46
N SER A 171 -6.22 -11.10 -3.02
CA SER A 171 -7.63 -10.70 -2.94
C SER A 171 -8.54 -11.54 -3.85
N ALA A 172 -9.86 -11.39 -3.69
CA ALA A 172 -10.85 -12.05 -4.54
C ALA A 172 -10.72 -11.72 -6.04
N TRP A 173 -10.04 -10.63 -6.36
CA TRP A 173 -9.78 -10.17 -7.73
C TRP A 173 -8.45 -10.69 -8.29
N GLY A 174 -7.69 -11.46 -7.51
CA GLY A 174 -6.37 -11.94 -7.90
C GLY A 174 -5.27 -10.88 -7.79
N ILE A 175 -5.45 -9.88 -6.93
CA ILE A 175 -4.46 -8.83 -6.67
C ILE A 175 -3.66 -9.21 -5.43
N ALA A 176 -2.34 -9.20 -5.54
CA ALA A 176 -1.41 -9.68 -4.52
C ALA A 176 -0.72 -8.54 -3.77
N ASP A 177 -0.09 -8.87 -2.64
CA ASP A 177 0.75 -7.97 -1.83
C ASP A 177 0.04 -6.66 -1.42
N LEU A 178 -1.28 -6.73 -1.15
CA LEU A 178 -2.07 -5.59 -0.69
C LEU A 178 -1.83 -5.25 0.78
N ILE A 179 -1.50 -6.24 1.60
CA ILE A 179 -1.25 -6.06 3.03
C ILE A 179 0.18 -6.47 3.35
N GLY A 180 0.91 -5.59 4.02
CA GLY A 180 2.32 -5.82 4.35
C GLY A 180 3.28 -5.33 3.26
N ASN A 181 4.56 -5.61 3.47
CA ASN A 181 5.62 -5.30 2.51
C ASN A 181 5.77 -3.81 2.15
N GLY A 182 5.06 -2.93 2.83
CA GLY A 182 4.99 -1.48 2.65
C GLY A 182 3.56 -0.96 2.58
N TRP A 183 3.35 0.23 3.12
CA TRP A 183 2.14 1.01 2.91
C TRP A 183 1.94 1.30 1.42
N GLU A 184 0.72 1.34 0.95
CA GLU A 184 0.43 1.71 -0.44
C GLU A 184 -0.15 3.11 -0.56
N TRP A 185 0.51 3.97 -1.35
CA TRP A 185 0.01 5.27 -1.69
C TRP A 185 -1.28 5.21 -2.49
N THR A 186 -2.22 6.07 -2.12
CA THR A 186 -3.43 6.35 -2.91
C THR A 186 -3.43 7.78 -3.40
N SER A 187 -4.28 8.11 -4.37
CA SER A 187 -4.49 9.49 -4.84
C SER A 187 -5.39 10.31 -3.91
N SER A 188 -5.98 9.69 -2.88
CA SER A 188 -6.92 10.35 -1.98
C SER A 188 -6.19 11.22 -0.95
N ARG A 189 -6.67 12.47 -0.79
CA ARG A 189 -6.26 13.30 0.34
C ARG A 189 -6.74 12.69 1.65
N PHE A 190 -5.96 12.91 2.71
CA PHE A 190 -6.35 12.50 4.04
C PHE A 190 -7.38 13.49 4.57
N GLU A 191 -8.65 13.06 4.56
CA GLU A 191 -9.80 13.84 4.97
C GLU A 191 -10.59 13.08 6.04
N PRO A 192 -11.37 13.77 6.90
CA PRO A 192 -12.22 13.11 7.88
C PRO A 192 -13.33 12.32 7.19
N LEU A 193 -13.67 11.16 7.74
CA LEU A 193 -14.88 10.43 7.35
C LEU A 193 -16.15 11.10 7.93
N PRO A 194 -17.33 10.86 7.34
CA PRO A 194 -18.59 11.40 7.86
C PRO A 194 -18.80 11.02 9.33
N GLY A 195 -19.10 12.00 10.17
CA GLY A 195 -19.29 11.77 11.62
C GLY A 195 -17.98 11.72 12.42
N PHE A 196 -16.85 12.06 11.84
CA PHE A 196 -15.58 12.13 12.54
C PHE A 196 -15.68 12.95 13.85
N ALA A 197 -15.09 12.42 14.91
CA ALA A 197 -14.87 13.14 16.15
C ALA A 197 -13.45 12.85 16.67
N PRO A 198 -12.70 13.87 17.10
CA PRO A 198 -11.37 13.68 17.62
C PRO A 198 -11.34 12.74 18.83
N MET A 199 -10.30 11.91 18.93
CA MET A 199 -10.08 11.04 20.07
C MET A 199 -9.85 11.86 21.35
N ALA A 200 -10.64 11.63 22.39
CA ALA A 200 -10.53 12.39 23.64
C ALA A 200 -9.16 12.28 24.33
N SER A 201 -8.50 11.13 24.23
CA SER A 201 -7.16 10.90 24.80
C SER A 201 -6.02 11.54 24.02
N TYR A 202 -6.21 11.81 22.73
CA TYR A 202 -5.23 12.44 21.85
C TYR A 202 -5.95 13.21 20.71
N PRO A 203 -6.50 14.39 20.99
CA PRO A 203 -7.34 15.12 20.03
C PRO A 203 -6.61 15.53 18.74
N GLN A 204 -5.29 15.71 18.78
CA GLN A 204 -4.48 16.13 17.63
C GLN A 204 -4.03 14.95 16.76
N TYR A 205 -4.41 13.71 17.09
CA TYR A 205 -3.92 12.52 16.38
C TYR A 205 -4.15 12.60 14.86
N SER A 206 -5.34 13.01 14.44
CA SER A 206 -5.68 13.13 13.01
C SER A 206 -6.03 14.55 12.56
N VAL A 207 -6.62 15.36 13.43
CA VAL A 207 -7.19 16.68 13.09
C VAL A 207 -6.17 17.60 12.41
N ASP A 208 -4.95 17.63 12.94
CA ASP A 208 -3.90 18.54 12.45
C ASP A 208 -3.39 18.17 11.04
N PHE A 209 -3.75 16.97 10.58
CA PHE A 209 -3.33 16.43 9.29
C PHE A 209 -4.42 16.47 8.20
N PHE A 210 -5.62 16.95 8.53
CA PHE A 210 -6.66 17.27 7.55
C PHE A 210 -6.39 18.64 6.90
N ASP A 211 -5.18 18.82 6.43
CA ASP A 211 -4.63 20.11 5.97
C ASP A 211 -4.54 20.21 4.43
N GLY A 212 -5.05 19.21 3.72
CA GLY A 212 -4.99 19.12 2.26
C GLY A 212 -3.59 18.82 1.71
N LYS A 213 -2.61 18.45 2.56
CA LYS A 213 -1.23 18.15 2.14
C LYS A 213 -0.86 16.68 2.32
N HIS A 214 -1.62 15.95 3.14
CA HIS A 214 -1.40 14.54 3.40
C HIS A 214 -2.25 13.68 2.48
N TYR A 215 -1.68 12.53 2.11
CA TYR A 215 -2.35 11.52 1.29
C TYR A 215 -2.55 10.24 2.08
N VAL A 216 -3.66 9.56 1.81
CA VAL A 216 -3.97 8.28 2.44
C VAL A 216 -3.05 7.19 1.93
N MET A 217 -2.53 6.43 2.86
CA MET A 217 -1.87 5.15 2.61
C MET A 217 -2.69 4.01 3.20
N LYS A 218 -2.75 2.90 2.49
CA LYS A 218 -3.50 1.70 2.90
C LYS A 218 -2.57 0.49 3.06
N GLY A 219 -3.11 -0.60 3.58
CA GLY A 219 -2.38 -1.84 3.75
C GLY A 219 -1.65 -1.92 5.09
N ALA A 220 -0.37 -2.23 5.04
CA ALA A 220 0.51 -2.34 6.20
C ALA A 220 1.97 -2.33 5.76
N SER A 221 2.87 -1.94 6.65
CA SER A 221 4.31 -2.06 6.47
C SER A 221 4.87 -3.28 7.22
N PRO A 222 6.15 -3.67 7.01
CA PRO A 222 6.79 -4.73 7.78
C PRO A 222 6.73 -4.55 9.29
N VAL A 223 6.68 -3.31 9.77
CA VAL A 223 6.65 -2.96 11.20
C VAL A 223 5.23 -2.75 11.75
N THR A 224 4.20 -2.96 10.97
CA THR A 224 2.81 -2.83 11.42
C THR A 224 2.38 -4.07 12.20
N PRO A 225 1.97 -3.95 13.48
CA PRO A 225 1.46 -5.08 14.24
C PRO A 225 0.21 -5.70 13.61
N ARG A 226 0.07 -7.02 13.69
CA ARG A 226 -1.08 -7.75 13.12
C ARG A 226 -2.43 -7.30 13.67
N GLU A 227 -2.47 -6.85 14.91
CA GLU A 227 -3.67 -6.36 15.60
C GLU A 227 -4.24 -5.08 14.96
N LEU A 228 -3.41 -4.34 14.22
CA LEU A 228 -3.84 -3.14 13.49
C LEU A 228 -4.30 -3.45 12.05
N ILE A 229 -4.12 -4.68 11.57
CA ILE A 229 -4.53 -5.04 10.21
C ILE A 229 -6.03 -5.23 10.17
N ARG A 230 -6.70 -4.28 9.56
CA ARG A 230 -8.15 -4.27 9.32
C ARG A 230 -8.49 -3.32 8.18
N ARG A 231 -9.65 -3.50 7.58
CA ARG A 231 -10.06 -2.73 6.39
C ARG A 231 -10.21 -1.22 6.65
N SER A 232 -10.60 -0.81 7.87
CA SER A 232 -10.74 0.60 8.25
C SER A 232 -9.41 1.31 8.48
N PHE A 233 -8.31 0.57 8.70
CA PHE A 233 -7.03 1.14 9.07
C PHE A 233 -6.49 2.03 7.95
N ARG A 234 -6.13 3.27 8.33
CA ARG A 234 -5.60 4.32 7.45
C ARG A 234 -4.31 4.85 8.03
N ASN A 235 -3.34 5.11 7.18
CA ASN A 235 -2.15 5.88 7.50
C ASN A 235 -2.08 7.07 6.53
N TRP A 236 -1.25 8.06 6.81
CA TRP A 236 -1.13 9.25 5.98
C TRP A 236 0.26 9.87 6.11
N PHE A 237 0.72 10.52 5.04
CA PHE A 237 1.96 11.30 5.06
C PHE A 237 1.92 12.38 3.99
N TYR A 238 2.88 13.33 4.11
CA TYR A 238 3.18 14.32 3.08
C TYR A 238 3.60 13.67 1.77
N ASP A 239 3.36 14.37 0.67
CA ASP A 239 3.65 13.90 -0.69
C ASP A 239 5.14 13.76 -1.02
N ASP A 240 6.04 14.39 -0.24
CA ASP A 240 7.49 14.43 -0.46
C ASP A 240 8.32 13.78 0.66
N TYR A 241 7.69 13.04 1.60
CA TYR A 241 8.40 12.42 2.71
C TYR A 241 8.97 11.04 2.34
N PRO A 242 10.33 10.88 2.28
CA PRO A 242 10.95 9.68 1.71
C PRO A 242 11.21 8.55 2.71
N TYR A 243 11.00 8.76 4.02
CA TYR A 243 11.42 7.82 5.06
C TYR A 243 10.38 6.76 5.43
N MET A 244 9.29 6.69 4.68
CA MET A 244 8.26 5.69 4.91
C MET A 244 8.58 4.39 4.17
N TYR A 245 8.16 3.26 4.75
CA TYR A 245 8.03 2.00 4.04
C TYR A 245 6.81 2.07 3.12
N ALA A 246 6.91 2.85 2.05
CA ALA A 246 5.77 3.17 1.18
C ALA A 246 6.04 2.77 -0.27
N LYS A 247 5.27 1.80 -0.72
CA LYS A 247 5.17 1.30 -2.09
C LYS A 247 3.93 1.86 -2.78
N PHE A 248 3.70 1.51 -4.01
CA PHE A 248 2.49 1.87 -4.75
C PHE A 248 2.20 0.88 -5.87
N ARG A 249 0.98 0.91 -6.35
CA ARG A 249 0.59 0.26 -7.61
C ARG A 249 -0.23 1.21 -8.47
N CYS A 250 -0.37 0.88 -9.74
CA CYS A 250 -1.12 1.69 -10.68
C CYS A 250 -2.45 1.05 -11.04
N VAL A 251 -3.39 1.89 -11.41
CA VAL A 251 -4.63 1.55 -12.10
C VAL A 251 -4.62 2.14 -13.50
N ALA A 252 -5.38 1.57 -14.41
CA ALA A 252 -5.56 2.12 -15.75
C ALA A 252 -6.13 3.55 -15.66
N ALA A 253 -5.65 4.43 -16.56
CA ALA A 253 -6.12 5.81 -16.66
C ALA A 253 -7.57 5.91 -17.15
#